data_3593c19465b9e3c85043964e82448d32
#
_entry.id   3593c19465b9e3c85043964e82448d32
#
_cell.length_a   1.000
_cell.length_b   1.000
_cell.length_c   1.000
_cell.angle_alpha   90.00
_cell.angle_beta   90.00
_cell.angle_gamma   90.00
#
_symmetry.space_group_name_H-M   'P 1'
#
loop_
_entity.id
_entity.type
_entity.pdbx_description
1 polymer ?
#
loop_
_entity_poly.entity_id
_entity_poly.type
_entity_poly.pdbx_seq_one_letter_code
_entity_poly.pdbx_strand_id
1 'polypeptide(L)'
;MSLADYGVYPDVDKLMNEIAKYDLFEHVVELEAYGMTVVPPEKMHSSDGFVDRLRAAILRTCEKRNGVTIGDYRTTKVDQKKMGNGWHLLEEDEVFVEAATNPVNLALVRWLLGQSAIFSGQTWIIKGEGSPGIGLHSDSHGIPPGAGQIAHMCNASWLCTDYASEDDGPTVFVPGSHHYGRATLPHEQDMSTTPFKYVPLIAKAGSLAIWNGATWHASTARKNPGLRVTLVQNYMRSYMRVQHNYESTSPQLMQKYPELERVIGKSLYPYENPHQGERERVGPFMRTGTDPFA
;
A
#
# COMPACT_ATOMS: atom_id res chain seq x y z
N MET A 1 28.72 -12.21 -19.73
CA MET A 1 27.28 -12.24 -20.06
C MET A 1 26.56 -12.19 -18.74
N SER A 2 25.91 -11.09 -18.40
CA SER A 2 25.16 -10.97 -17.16
C SER A 2 23.77 -11.62 -17.33
N LEU A 3 23.12 -12.02 -16.25
CA LEU A 3 21.76 -12.57 -16.33
C LEU A 3 20.76 -11.56 -16.88
N ALA A 4 21.06 -10.26 -16.77
CA ALA A 4 20.31 -9.18 -17.39
C ALA A 4 20.28 -9.26 -18.93
N ASP A 5 21.29 -9.89 -19.55
CA ASP A 5 21.36 -10.04 -21.00
C ASP A 5 20.29 -10.99 -21.56
N TYR A 6 19.63 -11.75 -20.71
CA TYR A 6 18.56 -12.69 -21.12
C TYR A 6 17.16 -12.10 -21.00
N GLY A 7 16.98 -10.87 -20.56
CA GLY A 7 15.67 -10.23 -20.40
C GLY A 7 14.75 -10.91 -19.36
N VAL A 8 15.31 -11.80 -18.54
CA VAL A 8 14.54 -12.67 -17.61
C VAL A 8 14.63 -12.17 -16.16
N TYR A 9 15.50 -11.19 -15.91
CA TYR A 9 15.67 -10.65 -14.57
C TYR A 9 15.14 -9.24 -14.48
N PRO A 10 14.47 -8.91 -13.37
CA PRO A 10 14.19 -7.52 -13.06
C PRO A 10 15.51 -6.75 -13.10
N ASP A 11 15.44 -5.47 -13.37
CA ASP A 11 16.60 -4.60 -13.31
C ASP A 11 17.05 -4.48 -11.83
N VAL A 12 17.75 -5.53 -11.36
CA VAL A 12 18.20 -5.65 -9.96
C VAL A 12 19.08 -4.47 -9.57
N ASP A 13 19.94 -4.02 -10.50
CA ASP A 13 20.81 -2.88 -10.24
C ASP A 13 19.99 -1.60 -10.01
N LYS A 14 18.91 -1.42 -10.76
CA LYS A 14 18.00 -0.29 -10.58
C LYS A 14 17.27 -0.36 -9.24
N LEU A 15 16.74 -1.53 -8.88
CA LEU A 15 16.09 -1.74 -7.58
C LEU A 15 17.08 -1.49 -6.44
N MET A 16 18.28 -2.07 -6.52
CA MET A 16 19.34 -1.88 -5.51
C MET A 16 19.75 -0.41 -5.39
N ASN A 17 19.85 0.32 -6.51
CA ASN A 17 20.15 1.74 -6.51
C ASN A 17 19.04 2.56 -5.86
N GLU A 18 17.77 2.25 -6.09
CA GLU A 18 16.63 2.89 -5.42
C GLU A 18 16.67 2.63 -3.89
N ILE A 19 16.92 1.39 -3.47
CA ILE A 19 17.03 1.01 -2.05
C ILE A 19 18.22 1.73 -1.39
N ALA A 20 19.37 1.77 -2.03
CA ALA A 20 20.55 2.46 -1.51
C ALA A 20 20.34 3.98 -1.43
N LYS A 21 19.71 4.58 -2.44
CA LYS A 21 19.44 6.03 -2.50
C LYS A 21 18.64 6.53 -1.29
N TYR A 22 17.71 5.73 -0.80
CA TYR A 22 16.81 6.10 0.30
C TYR A 22 17.17 5.41 1.62
N ASP A 23 18.32 4.73 1.69
CA ASP A 23 18.79 4.01 2.88
C ASP A 23 17.73 3.02 3.42
N LEU A 24 17.26 2.10 2.55
CA LEU A 24 16.16 1.19 2.84
C LEU A 24 16.57 -0.28 3.01
N PHE A 25 17.87 -0.59 3.11
CA PHE A 25 18.33 -2.00 3.22
C PHE A 25 17.75 -2.73 4.42
N GLU A 26 17.67 -2.08 5.58
CA GLU A 26 17.05 -2.66 6.78
C GLU A 26 15.58 -3.02 6.53
N HIS A 27 14.83 -2.12 5.88
CA HIS A 27 13.42 -2.32 5.55
C HIS A 27 13.20 -3.46 4.55
N VAL A 28 14.12 -3.65 3.62
CA VAL A 28 14.11 -4.80 2.70
C VAL A 28 14.31 -6.10 3.46
N VAL A 29 15.29 -6.17 4.38
CA VAL A 29 15.54 -7.35 5.22
C VAL A 29 14.31 -7.68 6.07
N GLU A 30 13.65 -6.69 6.65
CA GLU A 30 12.42 -6.88 7.41
C GLU A 30 11.27 -7.41 6.53
N LEU A 31 11.10 -6.88 5.31
CA LEU A 31 10.10 -7.36 4.36
C LEU A 31 10.32 -8.83 3.97
N GLU A 32 11.58 -9.23 3.75
CA GLU A 32 11.92 -10.61 3.41
C GLU A 32 11.76 -11.56 4.59
N ALA A 33 12.20 -11.15 5.79
CA ALA A 33 12.18 -12.01 6.96
C ALA A 33 10.78 -12.07 7.61
N TYR A 34 10.13 -10.93 7.74
CA TYR A 34 8.89 -10.79 8.52
C TYR A 34 7.64 -10.56 7.68
N GLY A 35 7.81 -10.21 6.40
CA GLY A 35 6.72 -9.86 5.49
C GLY A 35 6.16 -8.46 5.70
N MET A 36 6.73 -7.66 6.59
CA MET A 36 6.31 -6.29 6.88
C MET A 36 7.48 -5.45 7.38
N THR A 37 7.39 -4.15 7.16
CA THR A 37 8.31 -3.14 7.70
C THR A 37 7.60 -1.84 7.99
N VAL A 38 8.21 -0.97 8.80
CA VAL A 38 7.72 0.38 9.11
C VAL A 38 8.83 1.40 8.86
N VAL A 39 8.62 2.24 7.86
CA VAL A 39 9.54 3.34 7.54
C VAL A 39 9.15 4.56 8.36
N PRO A 40 10.04 5.13 9.19
CA PRO A 40 9.72 6.26 10.03
C PRO A 40 9.60 7.57 9.21
N PRO A 41 8.94 8.62 9.75
CA PRO A 41 8.63 9.83 8.99
C PRO A 41 9.85 10.53 8.39
N GLU A 42 10.96 10.52 9.10
CA GLU A 42 12.23 11.17 8.69
C GLU A 42 12.89 10.51 7.47
N LYS A 43 12.57 9.24 7.18
CA LYS A 43 13.07 8.52 6.00
C LYS A 43 12.12 8.59 4.80
N MET A 44 10.90 9.14 4.97
CA MET A 44 9.88 9.11 3.91
C MET A 44 10.10 10.12 2.78
N HIS A 45 11.01 11.07 2.94
CA HIS A 45 11.24 12.14 1.96
C HIS A 45 9.94 12.83 1.50
N SER A 46 8.98 12.92 2.41
CA SER A 46 7.71 13.60 2.15
C SER A 46 7.87 15.11 2.19
N SER A 47 7.01 15.84 1.50
CA SER A 47 6.98 17.29 1.53
C SER A 47 6.55 17.82 2.91
N ASP A 48 6.90 19.07 3.19
CA ASP A 48 6.57 19.72 4.46
C ASP A 48 5.07 19.66 4.76
N GLY A 49 4.71 19.25 5.97
CA GLY A 49 3.33 19.13 6.42
C GLY A 49 2.51 18.07 5.69
N PHE A 50 3.14 17.14 4.96
CA PHE A 50 2.45 16.11 4.18
C PHE A 50 1.41 15.34 5.00
N VAL A 51 1.79 14.82 6.17
CA VAL A 51 0.87 14.00 6.98
C VAL A 51 -0.33 14.79 7.49
N ASP A 52 -0.15 16.06 7.81
CA ASP A 52 -1.24 16.93 8.25
C ASP A 52 -2.20 17.23 7.11
N ARG A 53 -1.67 17.50 5.90
CA ARG A 53 -2.49 17.67 4.70
C ARG A 53 -3.23 16.40 4.34
N LEU A 54 -2.57 15.24 4.41
CA LEU A 54 -3.18 13.93 4.13
C LEU A 54 -4.32 13.64 5.12
N ARG A 55 -4.08 13.82 6.41
CA ARG A 55 -5.13 13.66 7.44
C ARG A 55 -6.30 14.61 7.19
N ALA A 56 -6.03 15.88 6.94
CA ALA A 56 -7.05 16.88 6.68
C ALA A 56 -7.88 16.54 5.43
N ALA A 57 -7.24 16.06 4.35
CA ALA A 57 -7.92 15.65 3.14
C ALA A 57 -8.83 14.44 3.38
N ILE A 58 -8.35 13.43 4.13
CA ILE A 58 -9.16 12.25 4.50
C ILE A 58 -10.40 12.69 5.29
N LEU A 59 -10.23 13.47 6.34
CA LEU A 59 -11.32 13.87 7.22
C LEU A 59 -12.35 14.73 6.47
N ARG A 60 -11.90 15.73 5.71
CA ARG A 60 -12.76 16.58 4.87
C ARG A 60 -13.53 15.77 3.83
N THR A 61 -12.88 14.82 3.16
CA THR A 61 -13.54 13.97 2.17
C THR A 61 -14.55 13.03 2.83
N CYS A 62 -14.23 12.51 4.02
CA CYS A 62 -15.14 11.70 4.80
C CYS A 62 -16.39 12.50 5.20
N GLU A 63 -16.22 13.72 5.72
CA GLU A 63 -17.34 14.62 6.06
C GLU A 63 -18.24 14.91 4.84
N LYS A 64 -17.62 15.28 3.71
CA LYS A 64 -18.32 15.56 2.44
C LYS A 64 -19.15 14.38 1.95
N ARG A 65 -18.55 13.17 1.94
CA ARG A 65 -19.17 11.97 1.35
C ARG A 65 -20.23 11.33 2.25
N ASN A 66 -20.08 11.47 3.57
CA ASN A 66 -20.94 10.77 4.53
C ASN A 66 -21.91 11.69 5.26
N GLY A 67 -21.86 13.00 4.99
CA GLY A 67 -22.75 13.98 5.63
C GLY A 67 -22.55 14.04 7.15
N VAL A 68 -21.30 13.94 7.61
CA VAL A 68 -20.96 13.97 9.03
C VAL A 68 -20.08 15.19 9.32
N THR A 69 -20.02 15.62 10.58
CA THR A 69 -19.09 16.63 11.07
C THR A 69 -18.15 15.98 12.07
N ILE A 70 -16.86 16.04 11.81
CA ILE A 70 -15.83 15.42 12.65
C ILE A 70 -15.26 16.42 13.67
N GLY A 71 -15.01 17.67 13.25
CA GLY A 71 -14.41 18.68 14.12
C GLY A 71 -12.98 18.33 14.56
N ASP A 72 -12.65 18.53 15.83
CA ASP A 72 -11.33 18.15 16.34
C ASP A 72 -11.22 16.62 16.48
N TYR A 73 -10.44 16.02 15.58
CA TYR A 73 -10.24 14.57 15.53
C TYR A 73 -9.62 13.97 16.81
N ARG A 74 -8.98 14.80 17.66
CA ARG A 74 -8.35 14.32 18.90
C ARG A 74 -9.35 14.01 19.99
N THR A 75 -10.53 14.63 19.93
CA THR A 75 -11.54 14.56 21.00
C THR A 75 -12.90 14.09 20.52
N THR A 76 -13.13 14.10 19.23
CA THR A 76 -14.43 13.76 18.63
C THR A 76 -14.86 12.34 18.89
N LYS A 77 -16.16 12.13 19.04
CA LYS A 77 -16.81 10.83 19.01
C LYS A 77 -17.60 10.72 17.71
N VAL A 78 -17.44 9.61 17.01
CA VAL A 78 -18.08 9.38 15.72
C VAL A 78 -18.90 8.08 15.73
N ASP A 79 -19.95 8.07 14.94
CA ASP A 79 -20.62 6.84 14.59
C ASP A 79 -19.75 6.07 13.57
N GLN A 80 -19.14 4.96 14.01
CA GLN A 80 -18.23 4.16 13.19
C GLN A 80 -18.86 3.71 11.86
N LYS A 81 -20.18 3.49 11.82
CA LYS A 81 -20.90 3.09 10.61
C LYS A 81 -20.88 4.18 9.52
N LYS A 82 -20.66 5.43 9.90
CA LYS A 82 -20.58 6.58 8.99
C LYS A 82 -19.17 6.94 8.57
N MET A 83 -18.16 6.15 8.96
CA MET A 83 -16.76 6.43 8.64
C MET A 83 -16.26 5.71 7.38
N GLY A 84 -17.14 5.04 6.63
CA GLY A 84 -16.82 4.35 5.39
C GLY A 84 -16.70 5.25 4.16
N ASN A 85 -16.83 4.65 2.96
CA ASN A 85 -16.85 5.32 1.65
C ASN A 85 -15.52 6.00 1.26
N GLY A 86 -14.40 5.35 1.61
CA GLY A 86 -13.04 5.86 1.42
C GLY A 86 -12.36 5.52 0.09
N TRP A 87 -13.09 5.08 -0.93
CA TRP A 87 -12.54 4.63 -2.21
C TRP A 87 -12.45 5.76 -3.25
N HIS A 88 -11.63 5.58 -4.32
CA HIS A 88 -11.48 6.54 -5.43
C HIS A 88 -11.07 7.95 -4.97
N LEU A 89 -9.91 8.05 -4.31
CA LEU A 89 -9.47 9.30 -3.66
C LEU A 89 -8.55 10.16 -4.53
N LEU A 90 -7.94 9.63 -5.61
CA LEU A 90 -6.91 10.34 -6.37
C LEU A 90 -7.37 11.71 -6.89
N GLU A 91 -8.65 11.86 -7.23
CA GLU A 91 -9.23 13.10 -7.76
C GLU A 91 -9.82 14.02 -6.67
N GLU A 92 -9.86 13.59 -5.40
CA GLU A 92 -10.40 14.40 -4.31
C GLU A 92 -9.42 15.44 -3.79
N ASP A 93 -8.14 15.09 -3.78
CA ASP A 93 -7.05 15.99 -3.37
C ASP A 93 -5.71 15.46 -3.86
N GLU A 94 -4.83 16.36 -4.30
CA GLU A 94 -3.52 16.00 -4.83
C GLU A 94 -2.62 15.29 -3.82
N VAL A 95 -2.84 15.47 -2.53
CA VAL A 95 -2.09 14.77 -1.48
C VAL A 95 -2.26 13.26 -1.55
N PHE A 96 -3.38 12.76 -2.10
CA PHE A 96 -3.56 11.33 -2.32
C PHE A 96 -2.68 10.81 -3.46
N VAL A 97 -2.41 11.63 -4.46
CA VAL A 97 -1.44 11.32 -5.52
C VAL A 97 -0.02 11.37 -4.96
N GLU A 98 0.31 12.40 -4.17
CA GLU A 98 1.61 12.50 -3.49
C GLU A 98 1.88 11.24 -2.64
N ALA A 99 0.87 10.76 -1.89
CA ALA A 99 0.98 9.51 -1.13
C ALA A 99 1.24 8.29 -2.02
N ALA A 100 0.53 8.17 -3.16
CA ALA A 100 0.63 7.03 -4.07
C ALA A 100 1.94 7.00 -4.87
N THR A 101 2.51 8.17 -5.13
CA THR A 101 3.74 8.34 -5.92
C THR A 101 4.97 8.65 -5.08
N ASN A 102 4.88 8.58 -3.75
CA ASN A 102 6.01 8.81 -2.88
C ASN A 102 7.17 7.86 -3.24
N PRO A 103 8.40 8.38 -3.45
CA PRO A 103 9.49 7.59 -3.99
C PRO A 103 9.96 6.46 -3.06
N VAL A 104 9.92 6.65 -1.74
CA VAL A 104 10.28 5.61 -0.75
C VAL A 104 9.24 4.50 -0.75
N ASN A 105 7.95 4.86 -0.80
CA ASN A 105 6.87 3.90 -0.95
C ASN A 105 7.06 3.05 -2.21
N LEU A 106 7.28 3.71 -3.37
CA LEU A 106 7.44 3.01 -4.64
C LEU A 106 8.70 2.14 -4.70
N ALA A 107 9.80 2.53 -4.05
CA ALA A 107 11.01 1.70 -3.98
C ALA A 107 10.73 0.35 -3.28
N LEU A 108 10.02 0.36 -2.14
CA LEU A 108 9.67 -0.86 -1.42
C LEU A 108 8.56 -1.66 -2.11
N VAL A 109 7.59 -0.99 -2.74
CA VAL A 109 6.59 -1.64 -3.60
C VAL A 109 7.25 -2.40 -4.74
N ARG A 110 8.20 -1.76 -5.43
CA ARG A 110 8.95 -2.39 -6.54
C ARG A 110 9.85 -3.52 -6.08
N TRP A 111 10.39 -3.43 -4.87
CA TRP A 111 11.12 -4.56 -4.27
C TRP A 111 10.25 -5.80 -4.15
N LEU A 112 9.02 -5.65 -3.64
CA LEU A 112 8.10 -6.77 -3.44
C LEU A 112 7.46 -7.27 -4.75
N LEU A 113 7.09 -6.35 -5.65
CA LEU A 113 6.19 -6.65 -6.76
C LEU A 113 6.84 -6.53 -8.15
N GLY A 114 8.09 -6.06 -8.22
CA GLY A 114 8.78 -5.78 -9.48
C GLY A 114 8.50 -4.38 -10.04
N GLN A 115 9.24 -4.03 -11.09
CA GLN A 115 9.19 -2.70 -11.73
C GLN A 115 7.84 -2.38 -12.37
N SER A 116 7.07 -3.40 -12.72
CA SER A 116 5.74 -3.29 -13.34
C SER A 116 4.59 -3.21 -12.32
N ALA A 117 4.90 -3.04 -11.02
CA ALA A 117 3.89 -2.88 -10.00
C ALA A 117 2.91 -1.75 -10.32
N ILE A 118 1.62 -2.02 -10.15
CA ILE A 118 0.54 -1.07 -10.42
C ILE A 118 -0.28 -0.80 -9.17
N PHE A 119 -0.79 0.42 -9.09
CA PHE A 119 -1.67 0.86 -8.03
C PHE A 119 -3.07 0.29 -8.22
N SER A 120 -3.52 -0.51 -7.25
CA SER A 120 -4.81 -1.18 -7.30
C SER A 120 -5.93 -0.34 -6.71
N GLY A 121 -5.63 0.39 -5.65
CA GLY A 121 -6.61 1.23 -4.97
C GLY A 121 -6.09 1.85 -3.69
N GLN A 122 -6.89 2.73 -3.13
CA GLN A 122 -6.66 3.29 -1.80
C GLN A 122 -7.97 3.51 -1.07
N THR A 123 -7.90 3.42 0.25
CA THR A 123 -9.02 3.70 1.13
C THR A 123 -8.53 4.27 2.45
N TRP A 124 -9.38 5.05 3.13
CA TRP A 124 -9.07 5.39 4.51
C TRP A 124 -9.63 4.37 5.50
N ILE A 125 -8.98 4.29 6.64
CA ILE A 125 -9.53 3.65 7.83
C ILE A 125 -9.56 4.69 8.95
N ILE A 126 -10.76 5.03 9.39
CA ILE A 126 -10.99 5.93 10.51
C ILE A 126 -11.62 5.12 11.64
N LYS A 127 -10.93 5.03 12.77
CA LYS A 127 -11.44 4.35 13.98
C LYS A 127 -11.63 5.36 15.10
N GLY A 128 -12.83 5.42 15.66
CA GLY A 128 -13.13 6.14 16.90
C GLY A 128 -13.02 5.23 18.13
N GLU A 129 -13.16 5.82 19.33
CA GLU A 129 -13.25 5.10 20.60
C GLU A 129 -14.35 4.03 20.51
N GLY A 130 -14.07 2.82 20.98
CA GLY A 130 -14.99 1.67 20.94
C GLY A 130 -15.09 0.96 19.60
N SER A 131 -14.37 1.41 18.55
CA SER A 131 -14.34 0.69 17.27
C SER A 131 -13.75 -0.71 17.45
N PRO A 132 -14.39 -1.76 16.89
CA PRO A 132 -13.92 -3.13 17.05
C PRO A 132 -12.61 -3.38 16.32
N GLY A 133 -11.94 -4.46 16.72
CA GLY A 133 -10.87 -5.08 15.94
C GLY A 133 -11.40 -5.76 14.68
N ILE A 134 -10.46 -6.20 13.85
CA ILE A 134 -10.71 -7.08 12.70
C ILE A 134 -9.94 -8.37 12.93
N GLY A 135 -10.56 -9.51 12.65
CA GLY A 135 -9.95 -10.82 12.81
C GLY A 135 -8.72 -11.04 11.92
N LEU A 136 -7.92 -12.03 12.27
CA LEU A 136 -6.70 -12.37 11.54
C LEU A 136 -7.02 -12.85 10.13
N HIS A 137 -6.39 -12.26 9.13
CA HIS A 137 -6.59 -12.56 7.72
C HIS A 137 -5.33 -12.31 6.89
N SER A 138 -5.38 -12.73 5.64
CA SER A 138 -4.43 -12.39 4.59
C SER A 138 -5.20 -11.73 3.45
N ASP A 139 -4.64 -10.71 2.83
CA ASP A 139 -5.24 -10.06 1.65
C ASP A 139 -5.02 -10.87 0.37
N SER A 140 -4.18 -11.88 0.43
CA SER A 140 -3.98 -12.85 -0.66
C SER A 140 -5.03 -13.97 -0.71
N HIS A 141 -6.20 -13.78 -0.10
CA HIS A 141 -7.32 -14.71 -0.21
C HIS A 141 -7.76 -14.82 -1.68
N GLY A 142 -8.04 -16.03 -2.14
CA GLY A 142 -8.34 -16.30 -3.56
C GLY A 142 -7.11 -16.65 -4.40
N ILE A 143 -5.90 -16.55 -3.86
CA ILE A 143 -4.68 -17.07 -4.49
C ILE A 143 -4.51 -18.53 -4.05
N PRO A 144 -4.37 -19.49 -4.99
CA PRO A 144 -4.22 -20.90 -4.65
C PRO A 144 -2.98 -21.15 -3.79
N PRO A 145 -3.02 -22.15 -2.89
CA PRO A 145 -1.82 -22.60 -2.19
C PRO A 145 -0.68 -22.92 -3.17
N GLY A 146 0.54 -22.55 -2.80
CA GLY A 146 1.72 -22.68 -3.68
C GLY A 146 1.98 -21.42 -4.51
N ALA A 147 0.99 -20.86 -5.18
CA ALA A 147 1.12 -19.58 -5.85
C ALA A 147 1.29 -18.41 -4.85
N GLY A 148 0.82 -18.56 -3.62
CA GLY A 148 0.92 -17.56 -2.55
C GLY A 148 2.33 -17.35 -1.98
N GLN A 149 3.33 -18.08 -2.45
CA GLN A 149 4.72 -17.87 -2.05
C GLN A 149 5.39 -16.68 -2.74
N ILE A 150 4.76 -16.16 -3.77
CA ILE A 150 5.20 -14.95 -4.46
C ILE A 150 4.33 -13.78 -3.98
N ALA A 151 4.92 -12.63 -3.71
CA ALA A 151 4.14 -11.43 -3.44
C ALA A 151 3.35 -11.02 -4.69
N HIS A 152 2.04 -11.18 -4.68
CA HIS A 152 1.14 -10.76 -5.77
C HIS A 152 0.63 -9.34 -5.56
N MET A 153 0.53 -8.94 -4.31
CA MET A 153 0.12 -7.61 -3.88
C MET A 153 0.85 -7.21 -2.61
N CYS A 154 0.87 -5.93 -2.35
CA CYS A 154 1.29 -5.39 -1.06
C CYS A 154 0.37 -4.26 -0.63
N ASN A 155 0.34 -4.02 0.67
CA ASN A 155 -0.30 -2.86 1.26
C ASN A 155 0.75 -1.87 1.72
N ALA A 156 0.44 -0.59 1.57
CA ALA A 156 1.23 0.52 2.06
C ALA A 156 0.30 1.46 2.84
N SER A 157 0.47 1.53 4.14
CA SER A 157 -0.39 2.30 5.04
C SER A 157 0.32 3.51 5.60
N TRP A 158 -0.16 4.69 5.26
CA TRP A 158 0.27 5.94 5.86
C TRP A 158 -0.44 6.15 7.20
N LEU A 159 0.32 6.24 8.28
CA LEU A 159 -0.20 6.57 9.60
C LEU A 159 -0.43 8.08 9.64
N CYS A 160 -1.69 8.50 9.68
CA CYS A 160 -2.05 9.92 9.77
C CYS A 160 -2.23 10.41 11.21
N THR A 161 -2.16 9.50 12.17
CA THR A 161 -2.15 9.76 13.63
C THR A 161 -1.13 8.84 14.28
N ASP A 162 -0.65 9.19 15.47
CA ASP A 162 0.24 8.32 16.24
C ASP A 162 -0.46 7.03 16.66
N TYR A 163 0.28 5.93 16.63
CA TYR A 163 -0.08 4.67 17.23
C TYR A 163 0.92 4.44 18.37
N ALA A 164 0.57 4.91 19.57
CA ALA A 164 1.46 4.90 20.73
C ALA A 164 1.36 3.61 21.54
N SER A 165 0.23 2.91 21.42
CA SER A 165 -0.05 1.69 22.17
C SER A 165 -1.07 0.80 21.47
N GLU A 166 -1.29 -0.41 22.00
CA GLU A 166 -2.36 -1.31 21.52
C GLU A 166 -3.76 -0.75 21.72
N ASP A 167 -3.94 0.19 22.66
CA ASP A 167 -5.22 0.85 22.91
C ASP A 167 -5.62 1.85 21.83
N ASP A 168 -4.68 2.19 20.92
CA ASP A 168 -4.99 2.95 19.70
C ASP A 168 -5.69 2.13 18.63
N GLY A 169 -5.83 0.83 18.83
CA GLY A 169 -6.44 -0.09 17.90
C GLY A 169 -5.59 -0.30 16.63
N PRO A 170 -4.26 -0.50 16.75
CA PRO A 170 -3.36 -0.63 15.62
C PRO A 170 -3.62 -1.89 14.79
N THR A 171 -3.04 -1.91 13.61
CA THR A 171 -2.80 -3.15 12.87
C THR A 171 -1.82 -4.01 13.67
N VAL A 172 -2.03 -5.31 13.66
CA VAL A 172 -1.10 -6.30 14.22
C VAL A 172 -0.71 -7.30 13.15
N PHE A 173 0.49 -7.81 13.19
CA PHE A 173 1.03 -8.72 12.18
C PHE A 173 1.51 -10.02 12.83
N VAL A 174 1.39 -11.14 12.11
CA VAL A 174 2.07 -12.40 12.43
C VAL A 174 3.37 -12.43 11.59
N PRO A 175 4.54 -12.12 12.16
CA PRO A 175 5.78 -12.04 11.40
C PRO A 175 6.13 -13.37 10.73
N GLY A 176 6.57 -13.31 9.47
CA GLY A 176 6.97 -14.48 8.69
C GLY A 176 5.81 -15.30 8.11
N SER A 177 4.54 -14.94 8.41
CA SER A 177 3.37 -15.71 7.94
C SER A 177 3.18 -15.69 6.41
N HIS A 178 3.78 -14.74 5.70
CA HIS A 178 3.80 -14.69 4.24
C HIS A 178 4.49 -15.92 3.61
N HIS A 179 5.34 -16.61 4.37
CA HIS A 179 5.98 -17.87 3.93
C HIS A 179 5.08 -19.11 4.05
N TYR A 180 3.91 -18.99 4.69
CA TYR A 180 3.00 -20.15 4.85
C TYR A 180 2.33 -20.57 3.52
N GLY A 181 2.31 -19.67 2.51
CA GLY A 181 1.76 -19.98 1.20
C GLY A 181 0.24 -20.23 1.18
N ARG A 182 -0.47 -19.78 2.22
CA ARG A 182 -1.92 -19.95 2.38
C ARG A 182 -2.56 -18.80 3.15
N ALA A 183 -3.85 -18.62 3.01
CA ALA A 183 -4.63 -17.77 3.88
C ALA A 183 -4.89 -18.42 5.26
N THR A 184 -5.42 -17.63 6.20
CA THR A 184 -5.88 -18.11 7.51
C THR A 184 -7.05 -19.06 7.37
N LEU A 185 -7.11 -20.08 8.21
CA LEU A 185 -8.28 -20.94 8.35
C LEU A 185 -9.31 -20.28 9.30
N PRO A 186 -10.61 -20.62 9.20
CA PRO A 186 -11.65 -19.97 10.01
C PRO A 186 -11.37 -19.99 11.53
N HIS A 187 -10.83 -21.08 12.05
CA HIS A 187 -10.51 -21.21 13.49
C HIS A 187 -9.25 -20.44 13.92
N GLU A 188 -8.44 -19.95 12.98
CA GLU A 188 -7.25 -19.14 13.23
C GLU A 188 -7.55 -17.65 13.30
N GLN A 189 -8.74 -17.24 12.83
CA GLN A 189 -9.08 -15.82 12.64
C GLN A 189 -9.45 -15.08 13.92
N ASP A 190 -9.88 -15.81 14.96
CA ASP A 190 -10.24 -15.19 16.23
C ASP A 190 -8.99 -14.82 17.02
N MET A 191 -8.77 -13.51 17.18
CA MET A 191 -7.61 -12.96 17.89
C MET A 191 -7.57 -13.34 19.38
N SER A 192 -8.69 -13.76 19.97
CA SER A 192 -8.75 -14.19 21.38
C SER A 192 -8.28 -15.63 21.60
N THR A 193 -8.32 -16.45 20.55
CA THR A 193 -8.02 -17.89 20.62
C THR A 193 -6.92 -18.34 19.65
N THR A 194 -6.48 -17.45 18.78
CA THR A 194 -5.44 -17.77 17.79
C THR A 194 -4.15 -18.23 18.48
N PRO A 195 -3.50 -19.31 18.03
CA PRO A 195 -2.22 -19.76 18.57
C PRO A 195 -1.03 -18.90 18.09
N PHE A 196 -1.24 -18.04 17.11
CA PHE A 196 -0.18 -17.25 16.50
C PHE A 196 0.17 -16.03 17.35
N LYS A 197 1.46 -15.84 17.59
CA LYS A 197 1.97 -14.60 18.18
C LYS A 197 1.95 -13.49 17.14
N TYR A 198 1.53 -12.32 17.55
CA TYR A 198 1.50 -11.14 16.70
C TYR A 198 2.26 -9.98 17.34
N VAL A 199 2.65 -9.03 16.52
CA VAL A 199 3.28 -7.77 16.92
C VAL A 199 2.41 -6.59 16.53
N PRO A 200 2.18 -5.62 17.43
CA PRO A 200 1.42 -4.43 17.11
C PRO A 200 2.26 -3.43 16.29
N LEU A 201 1.62 -2.75 15.35
CA LEU A 201 2.18 -1.61 14.65
C LEU A 201 2.17 -0.39 15.59
N ILE A 202 3.29 -0.10 16.20
CA ILE A 202 3.50 1.09 17.05
C ILE A 202 4.43 2.03 16.30
N ALA A 203 3.95 3.21 15.91
CA ALA A 203 4.73 4.18 15.15
C ALA A 203 4.10 5.58 15.20
N LYS A 204 4.87 6.59 14.84
CA LYS A 204 4.44 7.99 14.78
C LYS A 204 3.65 8.29 13.50
N ALA A 205 2.82 9.31 13.56
CA ALA A 205 2.20 9.89 12.37
C ALA A 205 3.26 10.29 11.33
N GLY A 206 2.96 10.04 10.05
CA GLY A 206 3.91 10.21 8.95
C GLY A 206 4.73 8.97 8.63
N SER A 207 4.71 7.92 9.47
CA SER A 207 5.30 6.63 9.13
C SER A 207 4.51 5.93 8.04
N LEU A 208 5.22 5.12 7.23
CA LEU A 208 4.64 4.19 6.28
C LEU A 208 4.85 2.76 6.75
N ALA A 209 3.77 2.03 7.02
CA ALA A 209 3.82 0.59 7.19
C ALA A 209 3.55 -0.08 5.84
N ILE A 210 4.46 -0.95 5.40
CA ILE A 210 4.29 -1.71 4.16
C ILE A 210 4.43 -3.20 4.44
N TRP A 211 3.58 -4.03 3.79
CA TRP A 211 3.62 -5.48 3.99
C TRP A 211 3.19 -6.25 2.75
N ASN A 212 3.77 -7.43 2.59
CA ASN A 212 3.35 -8.42 1.62
C ASN A 212 1.88 -8.79 1.86
N GLY A 213 1.04 -8.79 0.85
CA GLY A 213 -0.39 -9.14 0.99
C GLY A 213 -0.65 -10.53 1.57
N ALA A 214 0.34 -11.44 1.49
CA ALA A 214 0.25 -12.75 2.13
C ALA A 214 0.56 -12.72 3.63
N THR A 215 1.08 -11.63 4.19
CA THR A 215 1.33 -11.50 5.63
C THR A 215 0.01 -11.45 6.38
N TRP A 216 -0.17 -12.37 7.33
CA TRP A 216 -1.36 -12.40 8.16
C TRP A 216 -1.37 -11.23 9.10
N HIS A 217 -2.48 -10.52 9.10
CA HIS A 217 -2.65 -9.33 9.91
C HIS A 217 -4.09 -9.19 10.40
N ALA A 218 -4.23 -8.38 11.42
CA ALA A 218 -5.49 -8.08 12.07
C ALA A 218 -5.48 -6.62 12.55
N SER A 219 -6.47 -6.20 13.30
CA SER A 219 -6.38 -4.97 14.08
C SER A 219 -7.07 -5.14 15.42
N THR A 220 -6.52 -4.50 16.45
CA THR A 220 -7.12 -4.48 17.77
C THR A 220 -8.27 -3.47 17.86
N ALA A 221 -9.10 -3.58 18.90
CA ALA A 221 -10.12 -2.59 19.18
C ALA A 221 -9.47 -1.27 19.66
N ARG A 222 -10.04 -0.13 19.23
CA ARG A 222 -9.60 1.16 19.75
C ARG A 222 -10.30 1.48 21.08
N LYS A 223 -9.51 1.81 22.09
CA LYS A 223 -9.99 2.21 23.42
C LYS A 223 -9.75 3.68 23.70
N ASN A 224 -8.71 4.27 23.08
CA ASN A 224 -8.36 5.68 23.27
C ASN A 224 -9.40 6.63 22.64
N PRO A 225 -9.65 7.79 23.25
CA PRO A 225 -10.54 8.80 22.67
C PRO A 225 -10.00 9.37 21.34
N GLY A 226 -10.84 10.10 20.64
CA GLY A 226 -10.54 10.69 19.34
C GLY A 226 -10.39 9.63 18.24
N LEU A 227 -9.86 10.04 17.10
CA LEU A 227 -9.77 9.22 15.90
C LEU A 227 -8.36 8.71 15.64
N ARG A 228 -8.25 7.46 15.22
CA ARG A 228 -7.12 6.92 14.48
C ARG A 228 -7.43 7.04 13.00
N VAL A 229 -6.56 7.71 12.26
CA VAL A 229 -6.72 7.96 10.81
C VAL A 229 -5.56 7.33 10.06
N THR A 230 -5.87 6.55 9.04
CA THR A 230 -4.90 5.84 8.19
C THR A 230 -5.35 5.93 6.74
N LEU A 231 -4.41 6.10 5.82
CA LEU A 231 -4.62 5.82 4.39
C LEU A 231 -3.98 4.48 4.06
N VAL A 232 -4.75 3.52 3.60
CA VAL A 232 -4.26 2.23 3.10
C VAL A 232 -4.24 2.29 1.58
N GLN A 233 -3.10 1.96 1.00
CA GLN A 233 -2.89 1.86 -0.44
C GLN A 233 -2.55 0.41 -0.80
N ASN A 234 -3.13 -0.07 -1.90
CA ASN A 234 -2.88 -1.41 -2.40
C ASN A 234 -2.15 -1.32 -3.74
N TYR A 235 -1.07 -2.07 -3.88
CA TYR A 235 -0.33 -2.25 -5.12
C TYR A 235 -0.35 -3.72 -5.50
N MET A 236 -0.32 -4.00 -6.81
CA MET A 236 -0.39 -5.35 -7.35
C MET A 236 0.63 -5.53 -8.47
N ARG A 237 0.99 -6.78 -8.75
CA ARG A 237 1.67 -7.11 -10.01
C ARG A 237 0.74 -6.83 -11.18
N SER A 238 1.31 -6.42 -12.30
CA SER A 238 0.56 -5.99 -13.50
C SER A 238 -0.41 -7.03 -14.06
N TYR A 239 -0.18 -8.30 -13.81
CA TYR A 239 -1.08 -9.38 -14.26
C TYR A 239 -2.31 -9.59 -13.36
N MET A 240 -2.38 -8.86 -12.24
CA MET A 240 -3.53 -8.91 -11.34
C MET A 240 -4.58 -7.88 -11.74
N ARG A 241 -5.86 -8.20 -11.50
CA ARG A 241 -6.93 -7.24 -11.74
C ARG A 241 -6.96 -6.22 -10.59
N VAL A 242 -6.83 -4.95 -10.93
CA VAL A 242 -6.93 -3.85 -9.97
C VAL A 242 -8.34 -3.69 -9.41
N GLN A 243 -8.43 -3.16 -8.18
CA GLN A 243 -9.70 -2.94 -7.49
C GLN A 243 -10.46 -1.72 -8.04
N HIS A 244 -9.72 -0.69 -8.48
CA HIS A 244 -10.31 0.55 -9.00
C HIS A 244 -9.96 0.74 -10.47
N ASN A 245 -10.92 1.27 -11.24
CA ASN A 245 -10.68 1.69 -12.60
C ASN A 245 -10.14 3.14 -12.59
N TYR A 246 -8.96 3.34 -13.17
CA TYR A 246 -8.29 4.63 -13.29
C TYR A 246 -8.29 5.20 -14.72
N GLU A 247 -9.09 4.65 -15.64
CA GLU A 247 -9.16 5.11 -17.03
C GLU A 247 -9.57 6.58 -17.12
N SER A 248 -10.45 7.05 -16.24
CA SER A 248 -10.93 8.43 -16.18
C SER A 248 -10.00 9.41 -15.46
N THR A 249 -8.83 8.96 -14.99
CA THR A 249 -7.89 9.85 -14.29
C THR A 249 -7.50 11.03 -15.18
N SER A 250 -7.60 12.22 -14.63
CA SER A 250 -7.40 13.50 -15.31
C SER A 250 -6.02 13.60 -15.97
N PRO A 251 -5.94 13.95 -17.27
CA PRO A 251 -4.67 14.20 -17.94
C PRO A 251 -3.82 15.28 -17.25
N GLN A 252 -4.46 16.31 -16.69
CA GLN A 252 -3.79 17.39 -15.98
C GLN A 252 -3.08 16.87 -14.72
N LEU A 253 -3.72 15.93 -14.01
CA LEU A 253 -3.14 15.30 -12.83
C LEU A 253 -1.91 14.45 -13.21
N MET A 254 -1.99 13.69 -14.29
CA MET A 254 -0.86 12.90 -14.81
C MET A 254 0.28 13.80 -15.33
N GLN A 255 -0.03 14.93 -15.96
CA GLN A 255 0.99 15.89 -16.39
C GLN A 255 1.75 16.49 -15.18
N LYS A 256 1.04 16.79 -14.10
CA LYS A 256 1.63 17.33 -12.87
C LYS A 256 2.45 16.27 -12.11
N TYR A 257 2.00 15.01 -12.15
CA TYR A 257 2.63 13.87 -11.49
C TYR A 257 2.97 12.78 -12.52
N PRO A 258 4.08 12.89 -13.26
CA PRO A 258 4.40 11.95 -14.36
C PRO A 258 4.48 10.47 -13.92
N GLU A 259 4.93 10.21 -12.67
CA GLU A 259 4.94 8.84 -12.13
C GLU A 259 3.53 8.26 -11.97
N LEU A 260 2.49 9.10 -11.87
CA LEU A 260 1.12 8.62 -11.69
C LEU A 260 0.66 7.78 -12.89
N GLU A 261 0.96 8.20 -14.11
CA GLU A 261 0.58 7.47 -15.34
C GLU A 261 1.10 6.03 -15.32
N ARG A 262 2.37 5.85 -14.91
CA ARG A 262 2.99 4.54 -14.76
C ARG A 262 2.36 3.76 -13.61
N VAL A 263 2.21 4.40 -12.44
CA VAL A 263 1.71 3.78 -11.22
C VAL A 263 0.28 3.26 -11.40
N ILE A 264 -0.58 3.96 -12.14
CA ILE A 264 -1.95 3.49 -12.44
C ILE A 264 -2.02 2.55 -13.67
N GLY A 265 -0.87 2.19 -14.24
CA GLY A 265 -0.76 1.17 -15.29
C GLY A 265 -1.11 1.64 -16.71
N LYS A 266 -1.29 2.95 -16.95
CA LYS A 266 -1.64 3.44 -18.31
C LYS A 266 -0.51 3.29 -19.34
N SER A 267 0.74 3.34 -18.90
CA SER A 267 1.92 3.18 -19.75
C SER A 267 2.50 1.76 -19.76
N LEU A 268 1.80 0.80 -19.14
CA LEU A 268 2.33 -0.54 -18.92
C LEU A 268 2.41 -1.37 -20.19
N TYR A 269 1.41 -1.25 -21.05
CA TYR A 269 1.32 -2.03 -22.28
C TYR A 269 1.72 -1.18 -23.49
N PRO A 270 2.62 -1.70 -24.37
CA PRO A 270 3.08 -0.98 -25.54
C PRO A 270 2.02 -0.88 -26.65
N TYR A 271 0.91 -1.62 -26.53
CA TYR A 271 -0.14 -1.68 -27.54
C TYR A 271 -1.39 -0.93 -27.09
N GLU A 272 -1.67 0.22 -27.67
CA GLU A 272 -2.87 1.01 -27.36
C GLU A 272 -4.09 0.58 -28.20
N ASN A 273 -3.84 -0.03 -29.37
CA ASN A 273 -4.89 -0.56 -30.22
C ASN A 273 -4.40 -1.77 -31.03
N PRO A 274 -5.31 -2.63 -31.53
CA PRO A 274 -4.95 -3.86 -32.26
C PRO A 274 -4.20 -3.64 -33.57
N HIS A 275 -4.13 -2.41 -34.06
CA HIS A 275 -3.44 -2.06 -35.31
C HIS A 275 -2.03 -1.49 -35.09
N GLN A 276 -1.64 -1.28 -33.84
CA GLN A 276 -0.31 -0.83 -33.49
C GLN A 276 0.67 -2.00 -33.32
N GLY A 277 0.82 -2.79 -34.35
CA GLY A 277 1.84 -3.85 -34.43
C GLY A 277 3.25 -3.32 -34.65
N GLU A 278 3.63 -2.17 -34.10
CA GLU A 278 4.84 -1.49 -34.53
C GLU A 278 6.03 -1.83 -33.63
N ARG A 279 7.07 -2.32 -34.28
CA ARG A 279 8.40 -2.62 -33.71
C ARG A 279 9.01 -1.45 -32.93
N GLU A 280 8.56 -0.24 -33.17
CA GLU A 280 9.09 0.97 -32.51
C GLU A 280 8.69 1.08 -31.05
N ARG A 281 7.52 0.58 -30.64
CA ARG A 281 7.11 0.56 -29.23
C ARG A 281 7.59 -0.67 -28.46
N VAL A 282 7.61 -1.82 -29.11
CA VAL A 282 8.17 -3.05 -28.52
C VAL A 282 9.69 -2.98 -28.48
N GLY A 283 10.31 -2.30 -29.44
CA GLY A 283 11.76 -2.16 -29.54
C GLY A 283 12.43 -1.59 -28.28
N PRO A 284 11.93 -0.55 -27.62
CA PRO A 284 12.50 -0.04 -26.38
C PRO A 284 12.45 -1.05 -25.22
N PHE A 285 11.36 -1.77 -25.06
CA PHE A 285 11.23 -2.80 -24.02
C PHE A 285 12.18 -3.96 -24.24
N MET A 286 12.29 -4.42 -25.49
CA MET A 286 13.21 -5.50 -25.84
C MET A 286 14.68 -5.07 -25.83
N ARG A 287 14.97 -3.79 -26.10
CA ARG A 287 16.34 -3.27 -26.13
C ARG A 287 16.89 -2.90 -24.76
N THR A 288 16.02 -2.53 -23.82
CA THR A 288 16.43 -2.11 -22.49
C THR A 288 16.54 -3.26 -21.51
N GLY A 289 16.14 -4.49 -21.90
CA GLY A 289 16.12 -5.65 -20.99
C GLY A 289 15.17 -5.46 -19.81
N THR A 290 14.35 -4.41 -19.82
CA THR A 290 13.32 -4.21 -18.80
C THR A 290 12.12 -5.06 -19.14
N ASP A 291 11.91 -6.11 -18.40
CA ASP A 291 10.65 -6.84 -18.44
C ASP A 291 9.57 -6.01 -17.72
N PRO A 292 8.54 -5.53 -18.41
CA PRO A 292 7.46 -4.77 -17.77
C PRO A 292 6.67 -5.63 -16.77
N PHE A 293 6.88 -6.96 -16.78
CA PHE A 293 6.20 -7.92 -15.91
C PHE A 293 7.09 -8.48 -14.80
N ALA A 294 8.37 -8.08 -14.75
CA ALA A 294 9.31 -8.53 -13.72
C ALA A 294 9.06 -7.89 -12.36
#